data_62e9db23abbead0759033b0e3d1bf076
#
_entry.id   62e9db23abbead0759033b0e3d1bf076
#
_cell.length_a   1.000
_cell.length_b   1.000
_cell.length_c   1.000
_cell.angle_alpha   90.00
_cell.angle_beta   90.00
_cell.angle_gamma   90.00
#
_symmetry.space_group_name_H-M   'P 1'
#
loop_
_entity.id
_entity.type
_entity.pdbx_description
1 polymer ?
#
loop_
_entity_poly.entity_id
_entity_poly.type
_entity_poly.pdbx_seq_one_letter_code
_entity_poly.pdbx_strand_id
1 'polypeptide(L)'
;MQRYKNQNVAIKIVHKGDTPEEMTKREGRFLREVTMLSSVQHKNLVKFIGACLEPAMVVVTELLVGGSLRKYLVSLRPRSLEPHVAVGFALDIARAMECLHAHGIIHRDLKPENLLLTADQRTVKLVDLGLAREETLTEMMTAETGTYRWMAPELYSTVTLRHGEKKHYNHKVDVYSFAIVLWELLHNKLPFEGMSNLQAAYAAAFKNIRPSADNLPEELSEILTSCWKEDPNERPNFTQIVQMLLHYLSTLSPQETLAPRRTFSSENTILPPESPGTSSLMASRGDLGDTTKGKKEDKPRGFFFCFSECY
;
A
#
# COMPACT_ATOMS: atom_id res chain seq x y z
N MET A 1 0.20 16.89 -14.97
CA MET A 1 1.25 16.19 -14.21
C MET A 1 2.13 17.25 -13.56
N GLN A 2 2.34 17.16 -12.26
CA GLN A 2 3.19 18.11 -11.56
C GLN A 2 4.58 17.50 -11.38
N ARG A 3 5.63 18.33 -11.47
CA ARG A 3 7.03 17.91 -11.34
C ARG A 3 7.69 18.60 -10.16
N TYR A 4 8.44 17.83 -9.38
CA TYR A 4 9.31 18.33 -8.33
C TYR A 4 10.71 17.72 -8.50
N LYS A 5 11.76 18.56 -8.52
CA LYS A 5 13.15 18.10 -8.77
C LYS A 5 13.28 17.13 -9.97
N ASN A 6 12.63 17.43 -11.09
CA ASN A 6 12.57 16.61 -12.32
C ASN A 6 11.85 15.26 -12.20
N GLN A 7 11.18 14.97 -11.09
CA GLN A 7 10.38 13.77 -10.91
C GLN A 7 8.87 14.09 -10.99
N ASN A 8 8.09 13.18 -11.58
CA ASN A 8 6.64 13.25 -11.51
C ASN A 8 6.19 12.90 -10.09
N VAL A 9 5.34 13.75 -9.50
CA VAL A 9 4.88 13.60 -8.13
C VAL A 9 3.36 13.64 -8.05
N ALA A 10 2.81 12.99 -7.03
CA ALA A 10 1.44 13.16 -6.59
C ALA A 10 1.39 14.24 -5.51
N ILE A 11 0.38 15.10 -5.60
CA ILE A 11 0.17 16.18 -4.63
C ILE A 11 -1.24 16.05 -4.06
N LYS A 12 -1.31 15.84 -2.73
CA LYS A 12 -2.55 15.86 -1.94
C LYS A 12 -2.67 17.24 -1.29
N ILE A 13 -3.71 17.99 -1.66
CA ILE A 13 -4.02 19.28 -1.04
C ILE A 13 -5.11 19.03 0.00
N VAL A 14 -4.86 19.46 1.23
CA VAL A 14 -5.81 19.34 2.34
C VAL A 14 -6.45 20.70 2.59
N HIS A 15 -7.76 20.76 2.58
CA HIS A 15 -8.52 21.98 2.86
C HIS A 15 -8.36 22.37 4.33
N LYS A 16 -8.01 23.65 4.59
CA LYS A 16 -7.73 24.15 5.94
C LYS A 16 -8.96 24.14 6.88
N GLY A 17 -10.17 24.21 6.32
CA GLY A 17 -11.42 24.38 7.08
C GLY A 17 -11.91 25.82 7.03
N ASP A 18 -13.17 26.03 7.41
CA ASP A 18 -13.84 27.31 7.31
C ASP A 18 -13.96 28.03 8.67
N THR A 19 -13.78 27.28 9.78
CA THR A 19 -13.78 27.82 11.14
C THR A 19 -12.41 27.66 11.82
N PRO A 20 -12.05 28.50 12.80
CA PRO A 20 -10.81 28.35 13.56
C PRO A 20 -10.63 26.98 14.23
N GLU A 21 -11.71 26.40 14.74
CA GLU A 21 -11.70 25.08 15.36
C GLU A 21 -11.44 23.98 14.31
N GLU A 22 -12.07 24.07 13.14
CA GLU A 22 -11.80 23.15 12.03
C GLU A 22 -10.38 23.27 11.51
N MET A 23 -9.85 24.50 11.39
CA MET A 23 -8.48 24.74 10.95
C MET A 23 -7.50 24.07 11.91
N THR A 24 -7.62 24.31 13.21
CA THR A 24 -6.76 23.70 14.24
C THR A 24 -6.83 22.16 14.20
N LYS A 25 -8.04 21.61 14.07
CA LYS A 25 -8.25 20.16 14.01
C LYS A 25 -7.65 19.54 12.76
N ARG A 26 -7.81 20.18 11.59
CA ARG A 26 -7.29 19.68 10.30
C ARG A 26 -5.77 19.84 10.23
N GLU A 27 -5.22 20.93 10.74
CA GLU A 27 -3.78 21.12 10.84
C GLU A 27 -3.14 20.06 11.75
N GLY A 28 -3.72 19.79 12.93
CA GLY A 28 -3.23 18.73 13.80
C GLY A 28 -3.30 17.34 13.17
N ARG A 29 -4.31 17.05 12.34
CA ARG A 29 -4.38 15.80 11.57
C ARG A 29 -3.31 15.76 10.47
N PHE A 30 -3.13 16.85 9.76
CA PHE A 30 -2.13 16.98 8.69
C PHE A 30 -0.70 16.77 9.23
N LEU A 31 -0.36 17.43 10.34
CA LEU A 31 0.96 17.30 10.95
C LEU A 31 1.23 15.85 11.41
N ARG A 32 0.24 15.17 11.98
CA ARG A 32 0.35 13.75 12.35
C ARG A 32 0.57 12.87 11.11
N GLU A 33 -0.21 13.06 10.03
CA GLU A 33 -0.04 12.32 8.78
C GLU A 33 1.37 12.51 8.21
N VAL A 34 1.87 13.75 8.19
CA VAL A 34 3.22 14.09 7.72
C VAL A 34 4.29 13.42 8.60
N THR A 35 4.13 13.48 9.92
CA THR A 35 5.06 12.84 10.85
C THR A 35 5.13 11.33 10.61
N MET A 36 3.99 10.65 10.50
CA MET A 36 3.93 9.22 10.24
C MET A 36 4.53 8.86 8.87
N LEU A 37 4.15 9.60 7.80
CA LEU A 37 4.70 9.37 6.46
C LEU A 37 6.22 9.57 6.39
N SER A 38 6.77 10.53 7.15
CA SER A 38 8.20 10.81 7.18
C SER A 38 8.99 9.82 8.03
N SER A 39 8.36 9.16 9.01
CA SER A 39 9.02 8.23 9.93
C SER A 39 9.18 6.83 9.36
N VAL A 40 8.45 6.47 8.29
CA VAL A 40 8.47 5.12 7.71
C VAL A 40 8.96 5.13 6.27
N GLN A 41 9.79 4.16 5.92
CA GLN A 41 10.24 3.95 4.56
C GLN A 41 10.26 2.45 4.24
N HIS A 42 9.47 2.06 3.24
CA HIS A 42 9.40 0.67 2.79
C HIS A 42 9.02 0.60 1.30
N LYS A 43 9.50 -0.44 0.59
CA LYS A 43 9.22 -0.62 -0.85
C LYS A 43 7.73 -0.69 -1.19
N ASN A 44 6.91 -1.21 -0.28
CA ASN A 44 5.46 -1.35 -0.43
C ASN A 44 4.66 -0.24 0.30
N LEU A 45 5.31 0.80 0.80
CA LEU A 45 4.69 2.06 1.22
C LEU A 45 4.94 3.14 0.17
N VAL A 46 4.00 4.06 0.03
CA VAL A 46 4.21 5.23 -0.84
C VAL A 46 5.40 6.03 -0.33
N LYS A 47 6.32 6.40 -1.24
CA LYS A 47 7.48 7.22 -0.88
C LYS A 47 7.04 8.64 -0.59
N PHE A 48 7.23 9.10 0.63
CA PHE A 48 7.09 10.49 1.02
C PHE A 48 8.25 11.32 0.43
N ILE A 49 7.93 12.51 -0.11
CA ILE A 49 8.91 13.42 -0.72
C ILE A 49 9.00 14.71 0.09
N GLY A 50 7.87 15.20 0.60
CA GLY A 50 7.84 16.41 1.40
C GLY A 50 6.41 16.87 1.69
N ALA A 51 6.31 17.91 2.51
CA ALA A 51 5.05 18.54 2.83
C ALA A 51 5.23 20.06 2.96
N CYS A 52 4.13 20.80 2.82
CA CYS A 52 4.07 22.24 3.02
C CYS A 52 2.82 22.57 3.83
N LEU A 53 2.97 23.41 4.86
CA LEU A 53 1.86 23.88 5.69
C LEU A 53 1.27 25.18 5.14
N GLU A 54 2.15 26.09 4.66
CA GLU A 54 1.79 27.40 4.14
C GLU A 54 2.34 27.60 2.71
N PRO A 55 1.59 28.19 1.78
CA PRO A 55 0.26 28.81 1.95
C PRO A 55 -0.89 27.82 1.98
N ALA A 56 -0.66 26.55 1.65
CA ALA A 56 -1.65 25.47 1.65
C ALA A 56 -1.06 24.20 2.28
N MET A 57 -1.89 23.44 3.00
CA MET A 57 -1.50 22.12 3.50
C MET A 57 -1.37 21.14 2.34
N VAL A 58 -0.15 20.74 2.02
CA VAL A 58 0.18 19.90 0.87
C VAL A 58 1.08 18.77 1.29
N VAL A 59 0.72 17.54 0.89
CA VAL A 59 1.60 16.36 0.98
C VAL A 59 2.04 15.98 -0.43
N VAL A 60 3.34 15.77 -0.60
CA VAL A 60 3.97 15.38 -1.86
C VAL A 60 4.52 13.97 -1.72
N THR A 61 4.13 13.08 -2.63
CA THR A 61 4.58 11.69 -2.67
C THR A 61 5.01 11.29 -4.08
N GLU A 62 5.63 10.12 -4.22
CA GLU A 62 5.83 9.53 -5.54
C GLU A 62 4.50 9.39 -6.28
N LEU A 63 4.52 9.51 -7.61
CA LEU A 63 3.36 9.30 -8.45
C LEU A 63 3.27 7.82 -8.86
N LEU A 64 2.19 7.16 -8.45
CA LEU A 64 1.88 5.78 -8.81
C LEU A 64 0.84 5.78 -9.94
N VAL A 65 1.26 5.42 -11.15
CA VAL A 65 0.42 5.55 -12.37
C VAL A 65 -0.36 4.28 -12.72
N GLY A 66 -0.12 3.16 -12.02
CA GLY A 66 -0.85 1.89 -12.24
C GLY A 66 -2.30 1.93 -11.75
N GLY A 67 -2.71 3.01 -11.05
CA GLY A 67 -4.05 3.18 -10.52
C GLY A 67 -4.28 2.42 -9.21
N SER A 68 -5.50 2.49 -8.67
CA SER A 68 -5.83 1.77 -7.44
C SER A 68 -6.11 0.29 -7.71
N LEU A 69 -5.80 -0.56 -6.72
CA LEU A 69 -6.13 -1.98 -6.76
C LEU A 69 -7.63 -2.21 -6.98
N ARG A 70 -8.48 -1.33 -6.43
CA ARG A 70 -9.92 -1.36 -6.67
C ARG A 70 -10.26 -1.27 -8.16
N LYS A 71 -9.69 -0.30 -8.87
CA LYS A 71 -9.92 -0.12 -10.33
C LYS A 71 -9.39 -1.31 -11.10
N TYR A 72 -8.22 -1.81 -10.72
CA TYR A 72 -7.60 -2.96 -11.34
C TYR A 72 -8.48 -4.22 -11.21
N LEU A 73 -8.93 -4.55 -10.00
CA LEU A 73 -9.82 -5.69 -9.75
C LEU A 73 -11.13 -5.59 -10.53
N VAL A 74 -11.77 -4.42 -10.53
CA VAL A 74 -13.01 -4.18 -11.28
C VAL A 74 -12.79 -4.38 -12.78
N SER A 75 -11.65 -3.95 -13.34
CA SER A 75 -11.34 -4.09 -14.76
C SER A 75 -11.16 -5.54 -15.21
N LEU A 76 -10.80 -6.43 -14.29
CA LEU A 76 -10.63 -7.86 -14.57
C LEU A 76 -11.94 -8.65 -14.50
N ARG A 77 -12.96 -8.16 -13.78
CA ARG A 77 -14.23 -8.89 -13.58
C ARG A 77 -14.90 -9.27 -14.89
N PRO A 78 -15.46 -10.47 -15.03
CA PRO A 78 -15.69 -11.48 -13.97
C PRO A 78 -14.50 -12.42 -13.72
N ARG A 79 -13.36 -12.25 -14.40
CA ARG A 79 -12.18 -13.12 -14.22
C ARG A 79 -11.53 -12.90 -12.87
N SER A 80 -11.07 -13.97 -12.24
CA SER A 80 -10.23 -13.92 -11.03
C SER A 80 -8.76 -13.67 -11.41
N LEU A 81 -7.95 -13.25 -10.44
CA LEU A 81 -6.50 -13.20 -10.59
C LEU A 81 -5.92 -14.62 -10.57
N GLU A 82 -4.78 -14.77 -11.23
CA GLU A 82 -3.96 -15.96 -11.03
C GLU A 82 -3.52 -16.05 -9.57
N PRO A 83 -3.53 -17.24 -8.95
CA PRO A 83 -3.26 -17.38 -7.51
C PRO A 83 -1.93 -16.76 -7.07
N HIS A 84 -0.86 -16.94 -7.85
CA HIS A 84 0.45 -16.37 -7.53
C HIS A 84 0.47 -14.83 -7.59
N VAL A 85 -0.34 -14.20 -8.45
CA VAL A 85 -0.49 -12.74 -8.52
C VAL A 85 -1.27 -12.23 -7.32
N ALA A 86 -2.40 -12.89 -6.99
CA ALA A 86 -3.24 -12.52 -5.86
C ALA A 86 -2.44 -12.60 -4.53
N VAL A 87 -1.72 -13.70 -4.33
CA VAL A 87 -0.89 -13.89 -3.13
C VAL A 87 0.35 -12.99 -3.14
N GLY A 88 0.92 -12.69 -4.32
CA GLY A 88 2.00 -11.71 -4.48
C GLY A 88 1.57 -10.32 -4.02
N PHE A 89 0.39 -9.86 -4.41
CA PHE A 89 -0.18 -8.59 -3.94
C PHE A 89 -0.49 -8.64 -2.44
N ALA A 90 -1.05 -9.73 -1.94
CA ALA A 90 -1.28 -9.91 -0.51
C ALA A 90 0.02 -9.83 0.30
N LEU A 91 1.11 -10.42 -0.21
CA LEU A 91 2.44 -10.36 0.41
C LEU A 91 3.00 -8.94 0.43
N ASP A 92 2.83 -8.17 -0.65
CA ASP A 92 3.22 -6.75 -0.69
C ASP A 92 2.49 -5.94 0.37
N ILE A 93 1.17 -6.15 0.50
CA ILE A 93 0.33 -5.49 1.51
C ILE A 93 0.76 -5.89 2.91
N ALA A 94 0.94 -7.19 3.17
CA ALA A 94 1.34 -7.71 4.47
C ALA A 94 2.69 -7.14 4.92
N ARG A 95 3.68 -7.01 4.03
CA ARG A 95 4.98 -6.38 4.31
C ARG A 95 4.88 -4.89 4.60
N ALA A 96 4.00 -4.16 3.89
CA ALA A 96 3.73 -2.76 4.20
C ALA A 96 3.14 -2.62 5.61
N MET A 97 2.17 -3.46 5.95
CA MET A 97 1.52 -3.46 7.26
C MET A 97 2.46 -3.92 8.38
N GLU A 98 3.31 -4.91 8.13
CA GLU A 98 4.38 -5.32 9.06
C GLU A 98 5.29 -4.14 9.41
N CYS A 99 5.71 -3.38 8.39
CA CYS A 99 6.52 -2.18 8.59
C CYS A 99 5.80 -1.12 9.43
N LEU A 100 4.53 -0.82 9.16
CA LEU A 100 3.75 0.14 9.94
C LEU A 100 3.61 -0.30 11.40
N HIS A 101 3.24 -1.57 11.64
CA HIS A 101 3.06 -2.10 12.98
C HIS A 101 4.37 -2.15 13.77
N ALA A 102 5.52 -2.41 13.12
CA ALA A 102 6.83 -2.32 13.75
C ALA A 102 7.18 -0.90 14.23
N HIS A 103 6.55 0.13 13.64
CA HIS A 103 6.68 1.53 14.07
C HIS A 103 5.54 1.98 14.98
N GLY A 104 4.71 1.05 15.49
CA GLY A 104 3.57 1.36 16.36
C GLY A 104 2.43 2.11 15.66
N ILE A 105 2.35 2.04 14.32
CA ILE A 105 1.34 2.75 13.53
C ILE A 105 0.22 1.77 13.13
N ILE A 106 -1.02 2.08 13.52
CA ILE A 106 -2.23 1.37 13.12
C ILE A 106 -2.87 2.14 11.96
N HIS A 107 -3.10 1.47 10.83
CA HIS A 107 -3.61 2.11 9.60
C HIS A 107 -5.11 2.44 9.67
N ARG A 108 -5.96 1.49 10.10
CA ARG A 108 -7.41 1.57 10.33
C ARG A 108 -8.30 1.78 9.09
N ASP A 109 -7.73 1.98 7.91
CA ASP A 109 -8.47 2.17 6.65
C ASP A 109 -7.88 1.34 5.51
N LEU A 110 -7.46 0.10 5.82
CA LEU A 110 -6.94 -0.81 4.81
C LEU A 110 -8.08 -1.31 3.92
N LYS A 111 -8.02 -0.93 2.63
CA LYS A 111 -9.00 -1.27 1.59
C LYS A 111 -8.37 -1.13 0.20
N PRO A 112 -8.95 -1.72 -0.87
CA PRO A 112 -8.38 -1.67 -2.22
C PRO A 112 -8.23 -0.27 -2.81
N GLU A 113 -8.97 0.72 -2.34
CA GLU A 113 -8.85 2.12 -2.75
C GLU A 113 -7.52 2.75 -2.29
N ASN A 114 -7.01 2.33 -1.12
CA ASN A 114 -5.77 2.83 -0.51
C ASN A 114 -4.53 1.99 -0.91
N LEU A 115 -4.68 1.10 -1.87
CA LEU A 115 -3.65 0.25 -2.43
C LEU A 115 -3.45 0.64 -3.90
N LEU A 116 -2.28 1.20 -4.22
CA LEU A 116 -1.95 1.63 -5.57
C LEU A 116 -0.92 0.71 -6.20
N LEU A 117 -1.02 0.57 -7.52
CA LEU A 117 -0.13 -0.25 -8.32
C LEU A 117 0.99 0.60 -8.94
N THR A 118 2.15 0.01 -9.05
CA THR A 118 3.26 0.53 -9.88
C THR A 118 2.87 0.54 -11.36
N ALA A 119 3.63 1.24 -12.19
CA ALA A 119 3.34 1.40 -13.62
C ALA A 119 3.24 0.06 -14.38
N ASP A 120 4.04 -0.93 -13.99
CA ASP A 120 4.04 -2.28 -14.53
C ASP A 120 2.96 -3.19 -13.94
N GLN A 121 2.17 -2.69 -12.99
CA GLN A 121 1.10 -3.39 -12.28
C GLN A 121 1.55 -4.68 -11.55
N ARG A 122 2.83 -4.77 -11.19
CA ARG A 122 3.41 -5.95 -10.53
C ARG A 122 3.59 -5.79 -9.02
N THR A 123 3.57 -4.56 -8.53
CA THR A 123 3.80 -4.26 -7.11
C THR A 123 2.69 -3.40 -6.57
N VAL A 124 2.22 -3.74 -5.38
CA VAL A 124 1.25 -2.94 -4.62
C VAL A 124 1.98 -2.08 -3.60
N LYS A 125 1.56 -0.83 -3.50
CA LYS A 125 2.00 0.11 -2.46
C LYS A 125 0.82 0.68 -1.69
N LEU A 126 0.94 0.66 -0.38
CA LEU A 126 -0.04 1.25 0.53
C LEU A 126 0.13 2.76 0.57
N VAL A 127 -0.98 3.48 0.47
CA VAL A 127 -1.04 4.95 0.52
C VAL A 127 -2.04 5.39 1.60
N ASP A 128 -2.04 6.68 1.89
CA ASP A 128 -3.02 7.35 2.75
C ASP A 128 -3.01 6.91 4.22
N LEU A 129 -2.15 7.56 5.01
CA LEU A 129 -2.11 7.44 6.47
C LEU A 129 -3.02 8.47 7.17
N GLY A 130 -3.96 9.10 6.45
CA GLY A 130 -4.83 10.15 7.00
C GLY A 130 -5.71 9.72 8.16
N LEU A 131 -6.05 8.42 8.27
CA LEU A 131 -6.76 7.82 9.41
C LEU A 131 -5.85 7.03 10.35
N ALA A 132 -4.56 6.88 10.02
CA ALA A 132 -3.61 6.15 10.86
C ALA A 132 -3.40 6.83 12.22
N ARG A 133 -3.03 6.04 13.23
CA ARG A 133 -2.76 6.48 14.60
C ARG A 133 -1.61 5.68 15.19
N GLU A 134 -0.91 6.31 16.12
CA GLU A 134 -0.04 5.60 17.04
C GLU A 134 -0.85 4.73 17.98
N GLU A 135 -0.37 3.53 18.30
CA GLU A 135 -1.10 2.56 19.14
C GLU A 135 -1.44 3.08 20.54
N THR A 136 -0.69 4.06 21.03
CA THR A 136 -0.90 4.70 22.33
C THR A 136 -2.02 5.75 22.36
N LEU A 137 -2.49 6.22 21.19
CA LEU A 137 -3.48 7.28 21.09
C LEU A 137 -4.87 6.72 20.80
N THR A 138 -5.69 6.55 21.85
CA THR A 138 -7.09 6.14 21.74
C THR A 138 -7.99 7.36 21.48
N GLU A 139 -8.26 7.68 20.23
CA GLU A 139 -9.31 8.63 19.86
C GLU A 139 -10.47 7.89 19.17
N MET A 140 -11.72 8.34 19.45
CA MET A 140 -12.91 7.83 18.78
C MET A 140 -12.83 8.05 17.27
N MET A 141 -13.12 6.99 16.49
CA MET A 141 -13.34 7.14 15.05
C MET A 141 -14.63 7.91 14.78
N THR A 142 -14.55 8.96 14.00
CA THR A 142 -15.73 9.49 13.30
C THR A 142 -16.02 8.56 12.12
N ALA A 143 -17.26 8.10 12.00
CA ALA A 143 -17.74 7.27 10.92
C ALA A 143 -17.67 8.04 9.60
N GLU A 144 -16.53 7.97 8.89
CA GLU A 144 -16.42 8.47 7.52
C GLU A 144 -16.99 7.42 6.55
N THR A 145 -17.91 7.89 5.73
CA THR A 145 -18.71 7.11 4.78
C THR A 145 -17.83 6.34 3.79
N GLY A 146 -17.98 5.02 3.74
CA GLY A 146 -17.48 4.17 2.65
C GLY A 146 -16.54 3.02 3.05
N THR A 147 -15.92 3.06 4.22
CA THR A 147 -14.89 2.08 4.66
C THR A 147 -15.47 0.86 5.37
N TYR A 148 -16.72 0.90 5.76
CA TYR A 148 -17.36 -0.07 6.65
C TYR A 148 -17.22 -1.55 6.25
N ARG A 149 -17.13 -1.85 4.97
CA ARG A 149 -17.09 -3.23 4.44
C ARG A 149 -15.81 -3.99 4.84
N TRP A 150 -14.69 -3.27 4.96
CA TRP A 150 -13.39 -3.83 5.36
C TRP A 150 -13.05 -3.60 6.84
N MET A 151 -13.93 -2.90 7.55
CA MET A 151 -13.71 -2.51 8.95
C MET A 151 -13.85 -3.71 9.89
N ALA A 152 -12.93 -3.80 10.86
CA ALA A 152 -12.99 -4.81 11.90
C ALA A 152 -14.23 -4.63 12.81
N PRO A 153 -14.86 -5.75 13.24
CA PRO A 153 -16.07 -5.73 14.06
C PRO A 153 -15.96 -4.85 15.31
N GLU A 154 -14.82 -4.92 15.98
CA GLU A 154 -14.56 -4.16 17.21
C GLU A 154 -14.48 -2.64 16.97
N LEU A 155 -14.09 -2.19 15.78
CA LEU A 155 -14.14 -0.77 15.41
C LEU A 155 -15.57 -0.29 15.20
N TYR A 156 -16.42 -1.11 14.56
CA TYR A 156 -17.82 -0.75 14.34
C TYR A 156 -18.61 -0.69 15.64
N SER A 157 -18.38 -1.61 16.56
CA SER A 157 -19.04 -1.62 17.88
C SER A 157 -18.67 -0.41 18.75
N THR A 158 -17.51 0.24 18.50
CA THR A 158 -17.14 1.49 19.19
C THR A 158 -17.94 2.70 18.71
N VAL A 159 -18.41 2.71 17.46
CA VAL A 159 -19.23 3.78 16.91
C VAL A 159 -20.63 3.79 17.52
N THR A 160 -21.10 2.63 17.99
CA THR A 160 -22.46 2.46 18.56
C THR A 160 -22.52 2.60 20.08
N LEU A 161 -21.37 2.78 20.76
CA LEU A 161 -21.32 2.97 22.21
C LEU A 161 -21.86 4.34 22.64
N ARG A 162 -22.47 4.40 23.85
CA ARG A 162 -22.98 5.63 24.45
C ARG A 162 -21.84 6.64 24.64
N HIS A 163 -22.17 7.92 24.54
CA HIS A 163 -21.23 9.04 24.78
C HIS A 163 -20.41 8.82 26.04
N GLY A 164 -19.08 8.67 25.90
CA GLY A 164 -18.12 8.59 27.01
C GLY A 164 -17.39 7.27 27.22
N GLU A 165 -17.83 6.17 26.62
CA GLU A 165 -17.10 4.91 26.71
C GLU A 165 -16.04 4.82 25.62
N LYS A 166 -14.75 4.72 26.01
CA LYS A 166 -13.62 4.47 25.11
C LYS A 166 -13.36 2.97 25.07
N LYS A 167 -13.57 2.34 23.90
CA LYS A 167 -13.13 0.96 23.70
C LYS A 167 -11.72 0.96 23.12
N HIS A 168 -10.81 0.28 23.81
CA HIS A 168 -9.45 0.09 23.31
C HIS A 168 -9.47 -0.92 22.16
N TYR A 169 -8.81 -0.60 21.07
CA TYR A 169 -8.50 -1.50 19.97
C TYR A 169 -6.99 -1.47 19.72
N ASN A 170 -6.44 -2.53 19.18
CA ASN A 170 -5.02 -2.67 18.90
C ASN A 170 -4.79 -2.83 17.38
N HIS A 171 -3.56 -3.04 16.98
CA HIS A 171 -3.14 -3.25 15.59
C HIS A 171 -3.84 -4.44 14.88
N LYS A 172 -4.51 -5.33 15.62
CA LYS A 172 -5.24 -6.48 15.05
C LYS A 172 -6.48 -6.11 14.24
N VAL A 173 -6.95 -4.85 14.34
CA VAL A 173 -8.00 -4.33 13.45
C VAL A 173 -7.55 -4.32 11.99
N ASP A 174 -6.28 -4.03 11.73
CA ASP A 174 -5.71 -4.04 10.38
C ASP A 174 -5.58 -5.47 9.83
N VAL A 175 -5.36 -6.45 10.70
CA VAL A 175 -5.29 -7.87 10.31
C VAL A 175 -6.65 -8.35 9.79
N TYR A 176 -7.74 -7.93 10.45
CA TYR A 176 -9.09 -8.21 9.94
C TYR A 176 -9.33 -7.55 8.56
N SER A 177 -9.00 -6.27 8.43
CA SER A 177 -9.14 -5.55 7.16
C SER A 177 -8.32 -6.20 6.04
N PHE A 178 -7.11 -6.66 6.37
CA PHE A 178 -6.27 -7.44 5.46
C PHE A 178 -6.97 -8.73 5.00
N ALA A 179 -7.60 -9.47 5.90
CA ALA A 179 -8.34 -10.69 5.53
C ALA A 179 -9.44 -10.41 4.51
N ILE A 180 -10.20 -9.32 4.68
CA ILE A 180 -11.25 -8.94 3.72
C ILE A 180 -10.65 -8.54 2.37
N VAL A 181 -9.50 -7.84 2.35
CA VAL A 181 -8.77 -7.51 1.12
C VAL A 181 -8.22 -8.78 0.46
N LEU A 182 -7.64 -9.70 1.23
CA LEU A 182 -7.15 -10.99 0.74
C LEU A 182 -8.28 -11.79 0.09
N TRP A 183 -9.44 -11.85 0.73
CA TRP A 183 -10.62 -12.51 0.15
C TRP A 183 -11.01 -11.87 -1.20
N GLU A 184 -11.02 -10.53 -1.28
CA GLU A 184 -11.34 -9.82 -2.54
C GLU A 184 -10.29 -10.09 -3.63
N LEU A 185 -9.01 -10.21 -3.29
CA LEU A 185 -7.93 -10.60 -4.22
C LEU A 185 -8.14 -12.01 -4.78
N LEU A 186 -8.48 -12.97 -3.92
CA LEU A 186 -8.62 -14.37 -4.29
C LEU A 186 -9.87 -14.65 -5.13
N HIS A 187 -10.99 -13.97 -4.83
CA HIS A 187 -12.27 -14.22 -5.51
C HIS A 187 -12.58 -13.20 -6.61
N ASN A 188 -11.93 -12.06 -6.63
CA ASN A 188 -12.24 -10.87 -7.45
C ASN A 188 -13.72 -10.47 -7.41
N LYS A 189 -14.37 -10.66 -6.26
CA LYS A 189 -15.76 -10.28 -5.99
C LYS A 189 -15.81 -9.21 -4.91
N LEU A 190 -16.92 -8.48 -4.84
CA LEU A 190 -17.13 -7.53 -3.75
C LEU A 190 -17.41 -8.31 -2.46
N PRO A 191 -16.63 -8.13 -1.37
CA PRO A 191 -16.93 -8.79 -0.10
C PRO A 191 -18.34 -8.45 0.38
N PHE A 192 -19.08 -9.40 0.95
CA PHE A 192 -20.49 -9.26 1.36
C PHE A 192 -21.40 -8.74 0.23
N GLU A 193 -21.26 -9.30 -0.96
CA GLU A 193 -22.08 -8.95 -2.12
C GLU A 193 -23.58 -8.99 -1.78
N GLY A 194 -24.37 -8.03 -2.32
CA GLY A 194 -25.79 -7.87 -2.01
C GLY A 194 -26.09 -7.06 -0.75
N MET A 195 -25.10 -6.73 0.08
CA MET A 195 -25.27 -5.88 1.25
C MET A 195 -24.74 -4.47 0.98
N SER A 196 -25.38 -3.45 1.56
CA SER A 196 -24.78 -2.11 1.65
C SER A 196 -23.54 -2.14 2.57
N ASN A 197 -22.70 -1.10 2.52
CA ASN A 197 -21.51 -1.02 3.39
C ASN A 197 -21.88 -1.13 4.88
N LEU A 198 -22.96 -0.45 5.29
CA LEU A 198 -23.44 -0.46 6.67
C LEU A 198 -24.01 -1.84 7.05
N GLN A 199 -24.75 -2.48 6.16
CA GLN A 199 -25.27 -3.83 6.39
C GLN A 199 -24.14 -4.86 6.54
N ALA A 200 -23.08 -4.74 5.71
CA ALA A 200 -21.90 -5.61 5.80
C ALA A 200 -21.20 -5.47 7.16
N ALA A 201 -20.96 -4.23 7.61
CA ALA A 201 -20.35 -3.98 8.91
C ALA A 201 -21.21 -4.49 10.06
N TYR A 202 -22.53 -4.25 10.02
CA TYR A 202 -23.47 -4.77 11.02
C TYR A 202 -23.46 -6.30 11.06
N ALA A 203 -23.50 -6.94 9.89
CA ALA A 203 -23.47 -8.40 9.77
C ALA A 203 -22.16 -8.99 10.33
N ALA A 204 -21.03 -8.35 10.06
CA ALA A 204 -19.74 -8.77 10.60
C ALA A 204 -19.64 -8.55 12.11
N ALA A 205 -20.13 -7.42 12.64
CA ALA A 205 -19.97 -7.04 14.04
C ALA A 205 -20.95 -7.72 14.98
N PHE A 206 -22.21 -7.92 14.58
CA PHE A 206 -23.27 -8.41 15.46
C PHE A 206 -23.80 -9.79 15.11
N LYS A 207 -23.51 -10.29 13.90
CA LYS A 207 -23.94 -11.63 13.46
C LYS A 207 -22.77 -12.55 13.17
N ASN A 208 -21.55 -12.10 13.39
CA ASN A 208 -20.31 -12.83 13.09
C ASN A 208 -20.25 -13.40 11.66
N ILE A 209 -20.94 -12.74 10.70
CA ILE A 209 -20.94 -13.16 9.31
C ILE A 209 -19.60 -12.78 8.67
N ARG A 210 -19.05 -13.69 7.86
CA ARG A 210 -17.85 -13.50 7.04
C ARG A 210 -18.15 -13.89 5.60
N PRO A 211 -17.41 -13.36 4.61
CA PRO A 211 -17.48 -13.87 3.25
C PRO A 211 -17.09 -15.34 3.22
N SER A 212 -17.71 -16.14 2.31
CA SER A 212 -17.40 -17.57 2.20
C SER A 212 -15.93 -17.79 1.79
N ALA A 213 -15.25 -18.69 2.49
CA ALA A 213 -13.90 -19.16 2.15
C ALA A 213 -13.92 -20.46 1.33
N ASP A 214 -15.09 -20.88 0.83
CA ASP A 214 -15.26 -22.09 0.05
C ASP A 214 -14.44 -22.04 -1.25
N ASN A 215 -14.02 -23.22 -1.71
CA ASN A 215 -13.27 -23.41 -2.95
C ASN A 215 -11.85 -22.76 -2.97
N LEU A 216 -11.30 -22.46 -1.82
CA LEU A 216 -9.90 -22.06 -1.68
C LEU A 216 -9.04 -23.28 -1.32
N PRO A 217 -7.74 -23.30 -1.71
CA PRO A 217 -6.77 -24.21 -1.12
C PRO A 217 -6.77 -24.12 0.41
N GLU A 218 -6.54 -25.24 1.09
CA GLU A 218 -6.62 -25.34 2.56
C GLU A 218 -5.74 -24.31 3.24
N GLU A 219 -4.48 -24.16 2.81
CA GLU A 219 -3.52 -23.19 3.39
C GLU A 219 -4.00 -21.74 3.25
N LEU A 220 -4.61 -21.37 2.10
CA LEU A 220 -5.18 -20.02 1.91
C LEU A 220 -6.43 -19.81 2.76
N SER A 221 -7.26 -20.83 2.89
CA SER A 221 -8.42 -20.79 3.78
C SER A 221 -8.02 -20.63 5.24
N GLU A 222 -6.96 -21.31 5.69
CA GLU A 222 -6.41 -21.15 7.05
C GLU A 222 -5.87 -19.75 7.30
N ILE A 223 -5.08 -19.20 6.36
CA ILE A 223 -4.57 -17.82 6.46
C ILE A 223 -5.75 -16.86 6.61
N LEU A 224 -6.72 -16.97 5.71
CA LEU A 224 -7.88 -16.09 5.66
C LEU A 224 -8.70 -16.16 6.95
N THR A 225 -9.08 -17.37 7.38
CA THR A 225 -9.94 -17.61 8.54
C THR A 225 -9.25 -17.23 9.86
N SER A 226 -7.94 -17.44 9.98
CA SER A 226 -7.16 -16.99 11.15
C SER A 226 -7.14 -15.47 11.28
N CYS A 227 -7.06 -14.73 10.15
CA CYS A 227 -6.95 -13.27 10.17
C CYS A 227 -8.27 -12.56 10.54
N TRP A 228 -9.43 -13.14 10.28
CA TRP A 228 -10.73 -12.50 10.60
C TRP A 228 -11.49 -13.12 11.79
N LYS A 229 -10.77 -13.81 12.68
CA LYS A 229 -11.35 -14.31 13.93
C LYS A 229 -12.07 -13.21 14.70
N GLU A 230 -13.11 -13.59 15.44
CA GLU A 230 -13.91 -12.65 16.26
C GLU A 230 -13.05 -12.02 17.34
N ASP A 231 -12.33 -12.83 18.13
CA ASP A 231 -11.35 -12.33 19.11
C ASP A 231 -10.10 -11.80 18.40
N PRO A 232 -9.81 -10.47 18.48
CA PRO A 232 -8.61 -9.90 17.88
C PRO A 232 -7.30 -10.55 18.38
N ASN A 233 -7.25 -11.03 19.63
CA ASN A 233 -6.04 -11.63 20.19
C ASN A 233 -5.66 -12.96 19.53
N GLU A 234 -6.64 -13.67 18.97
CA GLU A 234 -6.41 -14.91 18.24
C GLU A 234 -5.92 -14.70 16.79
N ARG A 235 -5.98 -13.46 16.27
CA ARG A 235 -5.50 -13.15 14.93
C ARG A 235 -3.96 -13.15 14.91
N PRO A 236 -3.32 -13.66 13.85
CA PRO A 236 -1.85 -13.59 13.71
C PRO A 236 -1.37 -12.12 13.64
N ASN A 237 -0.08 -11.89 13.81
CA ASN A 237 0.55 -10.62 13.45
C ASN A 237 1.02 -10.64 11.99
N PHE A 238 1.41 -9.49 11.44
CA PHE A 238 1.82 -9.43 10.04
C PHE A 238 3.11 -10.18 9.74
N THR A 239 4.03 -10.33 10.70
CA THR A 239 5.22 -11.18 10.52
C THR A 239 4.82 -12.64 10.29
N GLN A 240 3.86 -13.15 11.04
CA GLN A 240 3.34 -14.51 10.86
C GLN A 240 2.60 -14.65 9.51
N ILE A 241 1.78 -13.65 9.14
CA ILE A 241 1.07 -13.64 7.86
C ILE A 241 2.06 -13.64 6.68
N VAL A 242 3.12 -12.83 6.74
CA VAL A 242 4.18 -12.81 5.71
C VAL A 242 4.81 -14.20 5.56
N GLN A 243 5.12 -14.87 6.67
CA GLN A 243 5.69 -16.23 6.64
C GLN A 243 4.71 -17.25 6.04
N MET A 244 3.43 -17.22 6.41
CA MET A 244 2.40 -18.10 5.85
C MET A 244 2.24 -17.90 4.34
N LEU A 245 2.19 -16.63 3.87
CA LEU A 245 2.08 -16.33 2.44
C LEU A 245 3.32 -16.75 1.65
N LEU A 246 4.53 -16.57 2.22
CA LEU A 246 5.77 -17.03 1.60
C LEU A 246 5.83 -18.55 1.52
N HIS A 247 5.37 -19.24 2.56
CA HIS A 247 5.28 -20.70 2.55
C HIS A 247 4.36 -21.16 1.41
N TYR A 248 3.15 -20.62 1.32
CA TYR A 248 2.21 -20.95 0.26
C TYR A 248 2.78 -20.67 -1.15
N LEU A 249 3.44 -19.52 -1.36
CA LEU A 249 4.09 -19.21 -2.64
C LEU A 249 5.17 -20.22 -3.01
N SER A 250 5.89 -20.77 -2.03
CA SER A 250 6.90 -21.80 -2.28
C SER A 250 6.29 -23.13 -2.74
N THR A 251 5.04 -23.44 -2.34
CA THR A 251 4.33 -24.64 -2.80
C THR A 251 3.81 -24.50 -4.24
N LEU A 252 3.56 -23.25 -4.68
CA LEU A 252 3.11 -22.97 -6.07
C LEU A 252 4.25 -22.99 -7.09
N SER A 253 5.50 -22.77 -6.66
CA SER A 253 6.65 -22.84 -7.56
C SER A 253 6.91 -24.29 -7.93
N PRO A 254 7.07 -24.64 -9.23
CA PRO A 254 7.48 -25.99 -9.58
C PRO A 254 8.81 -26.28 -8.87
N GLN A 255 8.87 -27.37 -8.09
CA GLN A 255 10.16 -27.90 -7.65
C GLN A 255 10.96 -28.19 -8.93
N GLU A 256 12.01 -27.42 -9.18
CA GLU A 256 13.08 -27.84 -10.08
C GLU A 256 13.59 -29.15 -9.48
N THR A 257 13.09 -30.26 -10.01
CA THR A 257 13.68 -31.56 -9.79
C THR A 257 15.15 -31.43 -10.20
N LEU A 258 16.05 -31.44 -9.23
CA LEU A 258 17.47 -31.59 -9.41
C LEU A 258 17.69 -32.86 -10.25
N ALA A 259 17.71 -32.69 -11.58
CA ALA A 259 18.20 -33.72 -12.46
C ALA A 259 19.65 -34.00 -12.06
N PRO A 260 20.04 -35.28 -11.87
CA PRO A 260 21.41 -35.59 -11.44
C PRO A 260 22.38 -35.03 -12.48
N ARG A 261 23.31 -34.21 -12.01
CA ARG A 261 24.45 -33.71 -12.80
C ARG A 261 25.13 -34.89 -13.48
N ARG A 262 24.92 -35.07 -14.77
CA ARG A 262 25.77 -35.89 -15.60
C ARG A 262 27.11 -35.20 -15.66
N THR A 263 28.11 -35.82 -15.00
CA THR A 263 29.52 -35.50 -15.19
C THR A 263 29.89 -35.83 -16.63
N PHE A 264 30.08 -34.82 -17.43
CA PHE A 264 30.73 -34.96 -18.72
C PHE A 264 32.25 -34.85 -18.49
N SER A 265 32.90 -35.97 -18.74
CA SER A 265 34.36 -36.08 -18.87
C SER A 265 34.83 -35.18 -20.00
N SER A 266 35.93 -34.52 -19.73
CA SER A 266 36.70 -33.71 -20.66
C SER A 266 37.19 -34.53 -21.85
N GLU A 267 36.91 -34.13 -23.08
CA GLU A 267 37.73 -34.40 -24.23
C GLU A 267 37.95 -33.13 -25.04
N ASN A 268 39.23 -32.95 -25.33
CA ASN A 268 39.83 -31.85 -26.09
C ASN A 268 39.30 -31.75 -27.53
N THR A 269 39.08 -30.54 -28.03
CA THR A 269 39.37 -30.23 -29.43
C THR A 269 39.51 -28.73 -29.67
N ILE A 270 40.70 -28.26 -29.87
CA ILE A 270 41.33 -27.38 -30.89
C ILE A 270 40.52 -26.19 -31.40
N LEU A 271 41.02 -24.98 -31.15
CA LEU A 271 40.79 -23.72 -31.87
C LEU A 271 41.43 -23.72 -33.25
N PRO A 272 40.94 -22.97 -34.20
CA PRO A 272 41.75 -22.06 -35.00
C PRO A 272 41.11 -20.67 -35.27
N PRO A 273 41.79 -19.75 -36.02
CA PRO A 273 42.33 -18.53 -35.45
C PRO A 273 41.62 -17.24 -35.93
N GLU A 274 42.03 -16.13 -35.29
CA GLU A 274 41.71 -14.74 -35.62
C GLU A 274 42.13 -14.31 -37.04
N SER A 275 41.44 -13.31 -37.56
CA SER A 275 42.06 -12.18 -38.29
C SER A 275 41.07 -11.04 -38.59
N PRO A 276 41.59 -9.85 -38.96
CA PRO A 276 41.22 -8.61 -38.30
C PRO A 276 40.75 -7.48 -39.26
N GLY A 277 40.42 -6.33 -38.66
CA GLY A 277 40.40 -5.02 -39.35
C GLY A 277 38.98 -4.54 -39.69
N THR A 278 38.62 -3.31 -39.61
CA THR A 278 39.29 -2.03 -39.75
C THR A 278 38.40 -0.90 -39.26
N SER A 279 39.03 0.10 -38.71
CA SER A 279 38.73 1.50 -38.44
C SER A 279 37.80 2.25 -39.40
N SER A 280 37.08 3.26 -38.87
CA SER A 280 37.10 4.70 -39.26
C SER A 280 35.96 5.43 -38.56
N LEU A 281 36.19 6.36 -37.66
CA LEU A 281 36.52 7.79 -37.77
C LEU A 281 35.52 8.64 -38.59
N MET A 282 34.94 9.62 -37.92
CA MET A 282 34.82 11.08 -38.19
C MET A 282 33.57 11.61 -37.50
N ALA A 283 33.61 12.43 -36.55
CA ALA A 283 33.86 13.85 -36.27
C ALA A 283 33.14 14.86 -37.20
N SER A 284 32.33 15.72 -36.56
CA SER A 284 32.32 17.19 -36.63
C SER A 284 31.00 17.74 -36.09
N ARG A 285 31.02 18.56 -35.05
CA ARG A 285 31.11 20.03 -35.00
C ARG A 285 29.95 20.77 -35.69
N GLY A 286 29.25 21.58 -34.90
CA GLY A 286 28.40 22.68 -35.35
C GLY A 286 27.72 23.37 -34.20
N ASP A 287 28.27 24.45 -33.89
CA ASP A 287 28.14 25.53 -32.90
C ASP A 287 27.04 26.53 -33.31
N LEU A 288 26.78 27.50 -32.40
CA LEU A 288 26.01 28.74 -32.52
C LEU A 288 24.52 28.62 -32.14
N GLY A 289 24.02 29.18 -31.05
CA GLY A 289 24.11 30.58 -30.61
C GLY A 289 22.73 31.19 -30.81
N ASP A 290 22.04 31.64 -29.81
CA ASP A 290 21.81 33.04 -29.47
C ASP A 290 20.65 33.22 -28.47
N THR A 291 20.89 34.14 -27.59
CA THR A 291 20.14 34.91 -26.62
C THR A 291 18.65 35.15 -26.90
N THR A 292 17.79 35.06 -25.85
CA THR A 292 16.87 36.15 -25.50
C THR A 292 16.42 36.12 -24.03
N LYS A 293 16.50 37.30 -23.46
CA LYS A 293 16.15 37.85 -22.15
C LYS A 293 14.81 37.39 -21.53
N GLY A 294 14.85 37.02 -20.26
CA GLY A 294 14.27 37.73 -19.13
C GLY A 294 12.73 37.78 -18.98
N LYS A 295 12.21 37.00 -18.05
CA LYS A 295 11.19 37.46 -17.11
C LYS A 295 11.42 36.80 -15.77
N LYS A 296 11.72 37.61 -14.76
CA LYS A 296 11.68 37.20 -13.35
C LYS A 296 10.23 36.95 -12.99
N GLU A 297 9.87 35.68 -12.75
CA GLU A 297 8.67 35.35 -12.01
C GLU A 297 9.07 35.17 -10.54
N ASP A 298 8.43 35.96 -9.70
CA ASP A 298 8.54 35.86 -8.24
C ASP A 298 8.09 34.45 -7.79
N LYS A 299 9.04 33.68 -7.26
CA LYS A 299 8.78 32.42 -6.60
C LYS A 299 8.17 32.72 -5.24
N PRO A 300 6.99 32.15 -4.90
CA PRO A 300 6.49 32.20 -3.54
C PRO A 300 7.49 31.48 -2.62
N ARG A 301 7.96 32.18 -1.59
CA ARG A 301 8.77 31.62 -0.50
C ARG A 301 7.88 30.75 0.39
N GLY A 302 7.63 29.51 -0.03
CA GLY A 302 7.03 28.48 0.81
C GLY A 302 8.15 27.63 1.42
N PHE A 303 8.18 27.54 2.73
CA PHE A 303 9.10 26.65 3.44
C PHE A 303 8.67 25.19 3.15
N PHE A 304 9.43 24.50 2.30
CA PHE A 304 9.35 23.05 2.19
C PHE A 304 10.18 22.46 3.33
N PHE A 305 9.51 21.83 4.30
CA PHE A 305 10.20 20.97 5.25
C PHE A 305 10.57 19.66 4.53
N CYS A 306 11.79 19.58 4.04
CA CYS A 306 12.37 18.33 3.55
C CYS A 306 13.05 17.65 4.75
N PHE A 307 12.39 16.68 5.38
CA PHE A 307 12.96 15.91 6.48
C PHE A 307 14.04 14.91 6.05
N SER A 308 14.45 14.89 4.78
CA SER A 308 15.46 13.94 4.28
C SER A 308 16.90 14.43 4.33
N GLU A 309 17.19 15.64 4.88
CA GLU A 309 18.55 16.17 4.95
C GLU A 309 19.05 16.50 6.38
N CYS A 310 18.41 15.97 7.41
CA CYS A 310 18.92 16.06 8.78
C CYS A 310 19.04 14.68 9.41
N TYR A 311 20.03 13.90 8.94
CA TYR A 311 20.79 12.90 9.72
C TYR A 311 22.00 12.45 8.91
#